data_6ce7dbbba26f3d9c3dc5d320134c5fd7
#
_entry.id   6ce7dbbba26f3d9c3dc5d320134c5fd7
#
_cell.length_a   1.000
_cell.length_b   1.000
_cell.length_c   1.000
_cell.angle_alpha   90.00
_cell.angle_beta   90.00
_cell.angle_gamma   90.00
#
_symmetry.space_group_name_H-M   'P 1'
#
loop_
_entity.id
_entity.type
_entity.pdbx_description
1 polymer ?
#
loop_
_entity_poly.entity_id
_entity_poly.type
_entity_poly.pdbx_seq_one_letter_code
_entity_poly.pdbx_strand_id
1 'polypeptide(L)'
;DGSTPSISAYLLRWLLFIIDGPGTGGLGLLVVLLTKNSQRLGDLAAGTMVIKEKNYRKIHVSLDEFDYLTKNYHPTYPQSADLSLEQVNVITRTLESGEKDRVRRVTLLAKKVQEILSVTPRENNQEKFLQTVLRDYQYYALEEI
;
A
#
# COMPACT_ATOMS: atom_id res chain seq x y z
N ASP A 1 -8.31 -12.75 11.23
CA ASP A 1 -7.20 -13.32 12.03
C ASP A 1 -5.85 -13.32 11.28
N GLY A 2 -5.80 -13.14 9.96
CA GLY A 2 -4.55 -13.21 9.18
C GLY A 2 -3.83 -14.57 9.21
N SER A 3 -4.45 -15.61 9.77
CA SER A 3 -3.87 -16.94 9.79
C SER A 3 -4.01 -17.64 8.43
N THR A 4 -3.06 -18.51 8.08
CA THR A 4 -3.13 -19.31 6.86
C THR A 4 -4.27 -20.31 6.93
N PRO A 5 -5.13 -20.41 5.89
CA PRO A 5 -6.24 -21.35 5.89
C PRO A 5 -5.76 -22.80 5.98
N SER A 6 -6.53 -23.65 6.63
CA SER A 6 -6.25 -25.09 6.72
C SER A 6 -6.42 -25.78 5.36
N ILE A 7 -5.79 -26.93 5.16
CA ILE A 7 -5.91 -27.75 3.94
C ILE A 7 -7.37 -28.13 3.67
N SER A 8 -8.14 -28.41 4.72
CA SER A 8 -9.57 -28.68 4.62
C SER A 8 -10.37 -27.51 4.04
N ALA A 9 -10.01 -26.28 4.38
CA ALA A 9 -10.62 -25.07 3.82
C ALA A 9 -10.35 -24.95 2.32
N TYR A 10 -9.13 -25.28 1.87
CA TYR A 10 -8.80 -25.31 0.44
C TYR A 10 -9.58 -26.37 -0.32
N LEU A 11 -9.70 -27.58 0.23
CA LEU A 11 -10.46 -28.68 -0.38
C LEU A 11 -11.94 -28.34 -0.49
N LEU A 12 -12.53 -27.78 0.57
CA LEU A 12 -13.93 -27.38 0.58
C LEU A 12 -14.21 -26.26 -0.43
N ARG A 13 -13.30 -25.33 -0.55
CA ARG A 13 -13.35 -24.26 -1.53
C ARG A 13 -13.25 -24.78 -2.97
N TRP A 14 -12.39 -25.76 -3.22
CA TRP A 14 -12.25 -26.42 -4.52
C TRP A 14 -13.50 -27.24 -4.88
N LEU A 15 -14.06 -27.98 -3.94
CA LEU A 15 -15.28 -28.76 -4.13
C LEU A 15 -16.46 -27.84 -4.49
N LEU A 16 -16.62 -26.73 -3.77
CA LEU A 16 -17.69 -25.76 -4.00
C LEU A 16 -17.47 -24.92 -5.28
N PHE A 17 -16.25 -24.89 -5.83
CA PHE A 17 -15.98 -24.27 -7.13
C PHE A 17 -16.80 -24.93 -8.27
N ILE A 18 -17.08 -26.23 -8.14
CA ILE A 18 -17.92 -26.98 -9.11
C ILE A 18 -19.36 -26.44 -9.05
N ILE A 19 -19.83 -26.03 -7.88
CA ILE A 19 -21.19 -25.48 -7.67
C ILE A 19 -21.23 -23.99 -8.05
N ASP A 20 -20.18 -23.23 -7.75
CA ASP A 20 -20.07 -21.81 -8.09
C ASP A 20 -19.70 -21.56 -9.55
N GLY A 21 -19.27 -22.61 -10.27
CA GLY A 21 -18.78 -22.56 -11.65
C GLY A 21 -19.89 -22.52 -12.70
N PRO A 22 -19.52 -22.74 -13.97
CA PRO A 22 -20.43 -22.58 -15.11
C PRO A 22 -21.65 -23.51 -15.12
N GLY A 23 -21.70 -24.52 -14.23
CA GLY A 23 -22.82 -25.48 -14.15
C GLY A 23 -24.09 -24.91 -13.50
N THR A 24 -24.03 -23.84 -12.74
CA THR A 24 -25.16 -23.27 -11.98
C THR A 24 -25.59 -21.88 -12.47
N GLY A 25 -25.14 -21.47 -13.67
CA GLY A 25 -25.69 -20.32 -14.38
C GLY A 25 -25.57 -18.96 -13.65
N GLY A 26 -24.54 -18.76 -12.83
CA GLY A 26 -24.28 -17.43 -12.23
C GLY A 26 -24.70 -17.28 -10.76
N LEU A 27 -25.11 -18.35 -10.07
CA LEU A 27 -25.42 -18.31 -8.64
C LEU A 27 -24.23 -17.80 -7.83
N GLY A 28 -22.99 -18.19 -8.19
CA GLY A 28 -21.79 -17.69 -7.55
C GLY A 28 -21.61 -16.18 -7.68
N LEU A 29 -21.94 -15.60 -8.83
CA LEU A 29 -21.89 -14.16 -9.06
C LEU A 29 -22.91 -13.42 -8.20
N LEU A 30 -24.12 -14.00 -8.07
CA LEU A 30 -25.19 -13.42 -7.28
C LEU A 30 -24.85 -13.40 -5.79
N VAL A 31 -24.21 -14.46 -5.28
CA VAL A 31 -23.71 -14.54 -3.90
C VAL A 31 -22.61 -13.50 -3.65
N VAL A 32 -21.68 -13.31 -4.59
CA VAL A 32 -20.63 -12.28 -4.46
C VAL A 32 -21.20 -10.88 -4.40
N LEU A 33 -22.25 -10.61 -5.18
CA LEU A 33 -22.93 -9.30 -5.20
C LEU A 33 -23.74 -9.03 -3.92
N LEU A 34 -24.33 -10.06 -3.35
CA LEU A 34 -25.17 -9.96 -2.13
C LEU A 34 -24.33 -9.99 -0.84
N THR A 35 -23.10 -10.50 -0.88
CA THR A 35 -22.25 -10.64 0.30
C THR A 35 -21.52 -9.34 0.58
N LYS A 36 -21.61 -8.83 1.81
CA LYS A 36 -20.98 -7.58 2.27
C LYS A 36 -19.47 -7.50 1.99
N ASN A 37 -18.78 -8.64 1.98
CA ASN A 37 -17.34 -8.75 1.75
C ASN A 37 -16.98 -9.31 0.36
N SER A 38 -17.92 -9.31 -0.61
CA SER A 38 -17.72 -9.85 -1.94
C SER A 38 -17.13 -11.28 -1.95
N GLN A 39 -17.63 -12.13 -1.04
CA GLN A 39 -17.18 -13.52 -0.85
C GLN A 39 -17.98 -14.47 -1.75
N ARG A 40 -17.32 -15.49 -2.28
CA ARG A 40 -17.97 -16.59 -2.99
C ARG A 40 -18.58 -17.57 -1.97
N LEU A 41 -19.50 -18.43 -2.45
CA LEU A 41 -20.14 -19.46 -1.61
C LEU A 41 -19.09 -20.34 -0.92
N GLY A 42 -18.04 -20.74 -1.65
CA GLY A 42 -16.94 -21.53 -1.11
C GLY A 42 -16.11 -20.79 -0.05
N ASP A 43 -15.92 -19.50 -0.19
CA ASP A 43 -15.21 -18.68 0.79
C ASP A 43 -16.04 -18.52 2.08
N LEU A 44 -17.36 -18.34 1.92
CA LEU A 44 -18.30 -18.24 3.04
C LEU A 44 -18.37 -19.56 3.83
N ALA A 45 -18.48 -20.70 3.14
CA ALA A 45 -18.55 -22.04 3.76
C ALA A 45 -17.22 -22.44 4.43
N ALA A 46 -16.09 -22.02 3.88
CA ALA A 46 -14.75 -22.26 4.44
C ALA A 46 -14.35 -21.27 5.54
N GLY A 47 -15.17 -20.23 5.82
CA GLY A 47 -14.82 -19.16 6.77
C GLY A 47 -13.59 -18.35 6.34
N THR A 48 -13.33 -18.27 5.01
CA THR A 48 -12.19 -17.56 4.45
C THR A 48 -12.62 -16.30 3.70
N MET A 49 -11.74 -15.33 3.57
CA MET A 49 -11.96 -14.10 2.84
C MET A 49 -10.84 -13.92 1.81
N VAL A 50 -11.21 -13.56 0.58
CA VAL A 50 -10.22 -13.15 -0.43
C VAL A 50 -9.87 -11.69 -0.18
N ILE A 51 -8.70 -11.46 0.39
CA ILE A 51 -8.13 -10.12 0.48
C ILE A 51 -7.29 -9.87 -0.78
N LYS A 52 -7.54 -8.72 -1.43
CA LYS A 52 -6.61 -8.23 -2.44
C LYS A 52 -5.37 -7.74 -1.69
N GLU A 53 -4.33 -8.53 -1.62
CA GLU A 53 -3.01 -8.01 -1.28
C GLU A 53 -2.66 -6.96 -2.34
N LYS A 54 -3.01 -5.69 -2.08
CA LYS A 54 -2.26 -4.61 -2.68
C LYS A 54 -0.82 -4.88 -2.27
N ASN A 55 0.08 -4.96 -3.25
CA ASN A 55 1.50 -5.06 -2.98
C ASN A 55 1.89 -3.91 -2.04
N TYR A 56 1.76 -4.15 -0.74
CA TYR A 56 2.45 -3.38 0.25
C TYR A 56 3.93 -3.67 -0.03
N ARG A 57 4.57 -2.87 -0.86
CA ARG A 57 6.01 -2.78 -0.77
C ARG A 57 6.24 -2.39 0.67
N LYS A 58 6.67 -3.37 1.47
CA LYS A 58 7.17 -3.12 2.82
C LYS A 58 8.10 -1.94 2.67
N ILE A 59 7.82 -0.87 3.38
CA ILE A 59 8.76 0.23 3.49
C ILE A 59 9.98 -0.44 4.11
N HIS A 60 11.00 -0.72 3.30
CA HIS A 60 12.25 -1.29 3.78
C HIS A 60 13.00 -0.16 4.48
N VAL A 61 12.62 0.06 5.74
CA VAL A 61 13.43 0.84 6.65
C VAL A 61 14.48 -0.11 7.19
N SER A 62 15.75 0.20 7.00
CA SER A 62 16.83 -0.56 7.64
C SER A 62 16.71 -0.41 9.15
N LEU A 63 17.20 -1.39 9.91
CA LEU A 63 17.17 -1.33 11.39
C LEU A 63 17.86 -0.08 11.93
N ASP A 64 18.93 0.36 11.29
CA ASP A 64 19.66 1.58 11.65
C ASP A 64 18.84 2.84 11.39
N GLU A 65 18.10 2.87 10.29
CA GLU A 65 17.20 3.97 9.93
C GLU A 65 15.97 4.01 10.83
N PHE A 66 15.46 2.85 11.23
CA PHE A 66 14.39 2.73 12.22
C PHE A 66 14.79 3.32 13.58
N ASP A 67 15.96 2.95 14.09
CA ASP A 67 16.50 3.49 15.34
C ASP A 67 16.76 5.01 15.27
N TYR A 68 17.19 5.51 14.13
CA TYR A 68 17.38 6.95 13.90
C TYR A 68 16.05 7.70 13.89
N LEU A 69 15.04 7.19 13.17
CA LEU A 69 13.72 7.82 13.07
C LEU A 69 13.02 7.87 14.43
N THR A 70 13.14 6.82 15.23
CA THR A 70 12.45 6.76 16.54
C THR A 70 13.11 7.60 17.62
N LYS A 71 14.43 7.79 17.59
CA LYS A 71 15.18 8.43 18.70
C LYS A 71 15.60 9.88 18.43
N ASN A 72 15.94 10.22 17.19
CA ASN A 72 16.64 11.46 16.86
C ASN A 72 16.02 12.27 15.73
N TYR A 73 14.95 11.78 15.10
CA TYR A 73 14.37 12.45 13.95
C TYR A 73 13.27 13.44 14.37
N HIS A 74 13.29 14.61 13.75
CA HIS A 74 12.24 15.62 13.89
C HIS A 74 11.65 15.90 12.51
N PRO A 75 10.37 15.57 12.29
CA PRO A 75 9.75 15.75 10.98
C PRO A 75 9.68 17.23 10.61
N THR A 76 9.98 17.51 9.35
CA THR A 76 10.00 18.87 8.79
C THR A 76 8.66 19.25 8.19
N TYR A 77 7.96 18.29 7.61
CA TYR A 77 6.68 18.45 6.93
C TYR A 77 5.61 17.53 7.55
N PRO A 78 4.91 17.99 8.61
CA PRO A 78 3.86 17.18 9.26
C PRO A 78 2.76 16.72 8.30
N GLN A 79 2.50 17.49 7.24
CA GLN A 79 1.50 17.17 6.22
C GLN A 79 1.83 15.90 5.41
N SER A 80 3.07 15.39 5.52
CA SER A 80 3.46 14.13 4.88
C SER A 80 2.66 12.92 5.39
N ALA A 81 2.12 13.00 6.62
CA ALA A 81 1.23 11.98 7.19
C ALA A 81 -0.04 11.77 6.34
N ASP A 82 -0.52 12.80 5.65
CA ASP A 82 -1.74 12.74 4.82
C ASP A 82 -1.52 12.06 3.46
N LEU A 83 -0.28 11.72 3.10
CA LEU A 83 0.04 11.04 1.85
C LEU A 83 -0.52 9.62 1.84
N SER A 84 -1.14 9.24 0.72
CA SER A 84 -1.54 7.86 0.52
C SER A 84 -0.32 6.97 0.22
N LEU A 85 -0.42 5.69 0.56
CA LEU A 85 0.63 4.71 0.24
C LEU A 85 0.96 4.65 -1.27
N GLU A 86 -0.02 4.91 -2.14
CA GLU A 86 0.19 4.98 -3.60
C GLU A 86 1.08 6.17 -3.97
N GLN A 87 0.84 7.33 -3.36
CA GLN A 87 1.66 8.54 -3.59
C GLN A 87 3.09 8.34 -3.10
N VAL A 88 3.26 7.74 -1.92
CA VAL A 88 4.58 7.39 -1.37
C VAL A 88 5.33 6.42 -2.28
N ASN A 89 4.65 5.39 -2.81
CA ASN A 89 5.25 4.45 -3.76
C ASN A 89 5.69 5.13 -5.07
N VAL A 90 4.95 6.12 -5.55
CA VAL A 90 5.34 6.90 -6.75
C VAL A 90 6.60 7.71 -6.46
N ILE A 91 6.70 8.34 -5.28
CA ILE A 91 7.88 9.11 -4.86
C ILE A 91 9.10 8.18 -4.81
N THR A 92 8.99 7.04 -4.13
CA THR A 92 10.08 6.05 -3.98
C THR A 92 10.57 5.56 -5.34
N ARG A 93 9.65 5.12 -6.22
CA ARG A 93 10.01 4.65 -7.57
C ARG A 93 10.70 5.72 -8.41
N THR A 94 10.26 6.97 -8.28
CA THR A 94 10.86 8.07 -9.05
C THR A 94 12.28 8.37 -8.56
N LEU A 95 12.53 8.29 -7.26
CA LEU A 95 13.85 8.47 -6.67
C LEU A 95 14.81 7.32 -7.00
N GLU A 96 14.31 6.09 -7.08
CA GLU A 96 15.09 4.89 -7.42
C GLU A 96 15.35 4.73 -8.92
N SER A 97 14.58 5.40 -9.78
CA SER A 97 14.72 5.23 -11.23
C SER A 97 16.03 5.81 -11.75
N GLY A 98 16.82 4.99 -12.47
CA GLY A 98 18.07 5.39 -13.13
C GLY A 98 17.92 5.92 -14.55
N GLU A 99 16.71 6.26 -15.00
CA GLU A 99 16.44 6.64 -16.38
C GLU A 99 16.95 8.05 -16.77
N LYS A 100 17.20 8.27 -18.08
CA LYS A 100 17.74 9.53 -18.60
C LYS A 100 16.92 10.78 -18.25
N ASP A 101 15.59 10.64 -18.02
CA ASP A 101 14.69 11.75 -17.68
C ASP A 101 14.44 11.91 -16.16
N ARG A 102 15.27 11.29 -15.32
CA ARG A 102 15.10 11.31 -13.85
C ARG A 102 14.94 12.73 -13.29
N VAL A 103 15.82 13.64 -13.67
CA VAL A 103 15.81 15.04 -13.16
C VAL A 103 14.48 15.73 -13.47
N ARG A 104 13.98 15.57 -14.69
CA ARG A 104 12.70 16.16 -15.10
C ARG A 104 11.53 15.58 -14.33
N ARG A 105 11.51 14.24 -14.13
CA ARG A 105 10.46 13.57 -13.36
C ARG A 105 10.48 13.96 -11.89
N VAL A 106 11.67 14.03 -11.27
CA VAL A 106 11.85 14.48 -9.89
C VAL A 106 11.33 15.90 -9.71
N THR A 107 11.66 16.81 -10.65
CA THR A 107 11.20 18.20 -10.59
C THR A 107 9.67 18.31 -10.72
N LEU A 108 9.07 17.58 -11.66
CA LEU A 108 7.61 17.58 -11.85
C LEU A 108 6.89 16.97 -10.64
N LEU A 109 7.41 15.86 -10.12
CA LEU A 109 6.85 15.20 -8.95
C LEU A 109 6.96 16.08 -7.69
N ALA A 110 8.10 16.73 -7.49
CA ALA A 110 8.29 17.62 -6.36
C ALA A 110 7.29 18.78 -6.39
N LYS A 111 7.07 19.41 -7.55
CA LYS A 111 6.03 20.45 -7.69
C LYS A 111 4.64 19.91 -7.34
N LYS A 112 4.31 18.72 -7.81
CA LYS A 112 3.01 18.10 -7.53
C LYS A 112 2.82 17.78 -6.05
N VAL A 113 3.86 17.29 -5.39
CA VAL A 113 3.85 17.01 -3.95
C VAL A 113 3.71 18.31 -3.15
N GLN A 114 4.40 19.39 -3.55
CA GLN A 114 4.23 20.71 -2.95
C GLN A 114 2.79 21.22 -3.03
N GLU A 115 2.14 21.05 -4.18
CA GLU A 115 0.72 21.42 -4.39
C GLU A 115 -0.20 20.59 -3.47
N ILE A 116 -0.01 19.26 -3.44
CA ILE A 116 -0.86 18.36 -2.66
C ILE A 116 -0.73 18.64 -1.16
N LEU A 117 0.49 18.80 -0.68
CA LEU A 117 0.76 19.06 0.74
C LEU A 117 0.59 20.53 1.13
N SER A 118 0.45 21.43 0.15
CA SER A 118 0.40 22.89 0.35
C SER A 118 1.61 23.41 1.15
N VAL A 119 2.81 22.87 0.86
CA VAL A 119 4.05 23.21 1.56
C VAL A 119 5.04 23.92 0.64
N THR A 120 5.84 24.79 1.23
CA THR A 120 6.99 25.42 0.56
C THR A 120 8.25 24.66 0.95
N PRO A 121 9.04 24.14 0.00
CA PRO A 121 10.27 23.43 0.31
C PRO A 121 11.25 24.31 1.08
N ARG A 122 11.87 23.76 2.10
CA ARG A 122 12.98 24.39 2.80
C ARG A 122 14.31 24.10 2.12
N GLU A 123 14.35 23.01 1.37
CA GLU A 123 15.52 22.55 0.63
C GLU A 123 15.58 23.20 -0.77
N ASN A 124 16.77 23.61 -1.20
CA ASN A 124 16.98 24.12 -2.55
C ASN A 124 17.01 23.00 -3.61
N ASN A 125 17.09 21.74 -3.19
CA ASN A 125 17.17 20.58 -4.08
C ASN A 125 15.84 19.80 -4.03
N GLN A 126 15.19 19.65 -5.18
CA GLN A 126 13.92 18.96 -5.31
C GLN A 126 14.00 17.45 -4.89
N GLU A 127 15.14 16.83 -5.12
CA GLU A 127 15.38 15.46 -4.71
C GLU A 127 15.46 15.33 -3.19
N LYS A 128 16.20 16.24 -2.53
CA LYS A 128 16.28 16.29 -1.07
C LYS A 128 14.92 16.56 -0.43
N PHE A 129 14.14 17.45 -1.02
CA PHE A 129 12.76 17.71 -0.59
C PHE A 129 11.92 16.43 -0.59
N LEU A 130 11.91 15.68 -1.71
CA LEU A 130 11.16 14.42 -1.78
C LEU A 130 11.68 13.35 -0.80
N GLN A 131 13.00 13.29 -0.56
CA GLN A 131 13.58 12.40 0.44
C GLN A 131 13.15 12.77 1.85
N THR A 132 13.10 14.07 2.18
CA THR A 132 12.62 14.55 3.48
C THR A 132 11.14 14.20 3.68
N VAL A 133 10.30 14.48 2.68
CA VAL A 133 8.87 14.11 2.73
C VAL A 133 8.68 12.61 2.93
N LEU A 134 9.49 11.78 2.27
CA LEU A 134 9.44 10.32 2.43
C LEU A 134 9.81 9.89 3.85
N ARG A 135 10.86 10.48 4.43
CA ARG A 135 11.27 10.21 5.83
C ARG A 135 10.24 10.66 6.84
N ASP A 136 9.67 11.83 6.63
CA ASP A 136 8.61 12.36 7.48
C ASP A 136 7.38 11.44 7.48
N TYR A 137 6.98 10.93 6.30
CA TYR A 137 5.93 9.94 6.18
C TYR A 137 6.27 8.64 6.94
N GLN A 138 7.50 8.14 6.80
CA GLN A 138 7.94 6.95 7.51
C GLN A 138 7.91 7.14 9.03
N TYR A 139 8.32 8.31 9.51
CA TYR A 139 8.26 8.65 10.93
C TYR A 139 6.83 8.56 11.47
N TYR A 140 5.85 9.19 10.81
CA TYR A 140 4.45 9.14 11.23
C TYR A 140 3.84 7.75 11.10
N ALA A 141 4.19 7.01 10.05
CA ALA A 141 3.73 5.63 9.88
C ALA A 141 4.25 4.68 10.96
N LEU A 142 5.40 4.98 11.58
CA LEU A 142 5.93 4.23 12.72
C LEU A 142 5.31 4.64 14.05
N GLU A 143 4.82 5.88 14.18
CA GLU A 143 4.16 6.37 15.39
C GLU A 143 2.73 5.82 15.54
N GLU A 144 2.11 5.38 14.43
CA GLU A 144 0.77 4.76 14.41
C GLU A 144 0.76 3.26 14.74
N ILE A 145 1.91 2.61 14.92
CA ILE A 145 2.03 1.17 15.25
C ILE A 145 2.16 0.98 16.76
#